data_0564a3fdeaa0f090aebccf318477bbb3
#
_entry.id   0564a3fdeaa0f090aebccf318477bbb3
#
_cell.length_a   1.000
_cell.length_b   1.000
_cell.length_c   1.000
_cell.angle_alpha   90.00
_cell.angle_beta   90.00
_cell.angle_gamma   90.00
#
_symmetry.space_group_name_H-M   'P 1'
#
loop_
_entity.id
_entity.type
_entity.pdbx_description
1 polymer ?
#
loop_
_entity_poly.entity_id
_entity_poly.type
_entity_poly.pdbx_seq_one_letter_code
_entity_poly.pdbx_strand_id
1 'polypeptide(L)'
;MSELMSIIQGRRSIRRYQDKLIPEDHLQQILDAIRWSPSWANTQCWEVVVVKDPVMKENLKGALSSTNPAQKAMTDAPAVIAICGKLKSSGYYKGEAATKLGDWFMFDLGIATQSLCLTAHSLGLGTVVVGMIDHDKAKKVLGVGEGYELVALIPIGYPAKDSPAPKRREIKEFTHLEKF
;
A
#
# COMPACT_ATOMS: atom_id res chain seq x y z
N MET A 1 -8.12 -25.73 3.04
CA MET A 1 -7.26 -24.56 2.82
C MET A 1 -7.22 -23.79 4.13
N SER A 2 -6.06 -23.27 4.58
CA SER A 2 -6.03 -22.46 5.80
C SER A 2 -6.76 -21.14 5.59
N GLU A 3 -7.29 -20.54 6.67
CA GLU A 3 -7.96 -19.24 6.64
C GLU A 3 -7.05 -18.16 6.01
N LEU A 4 -5.78 -18.13 6.38
CA LEU A 4 -4.79 -17.23 5.80
C LEU A 4 -4.69 -17.38 4.27
N MET A 5 -4.66 -18.61 3.75
CA MET A 5 -4.60 -18.84 2.30
C MET A 5 -5.87 -18.36 1.60
N SER A 6 -7.02 -18.48 2.23
CA SER A 6 -8.28 -17.96 1.69
C SER A 6 -8.24 -16.43 1.58
N ILE A 7 -7.70 -15.73 2.59
CA ILE A 7 -7.51 -14.28 2.58
C ILE A 7 -6.52 -13.87 1.47
N ILE A 8 -5.37 -14.54 1.37
CA ILE A 8 -4.35 -14.26 0.35
C ILE A 8 -4.93 -14.43 -1.06
N GLN A 9 -5.64 -15.53 -1.30
CA GLN A 9 -6.23 -15.84 -2.61
C GLN A 9 -7.46 -15.00 -2.91
N GLY A 10 -8.22 -14.58 -1.89
CA GLY A 10 -9.44 -13.78 -2.02
C GLY A 10 -9.18 -12.30 -2.31
N ARG A 11 -8.09 -11.73 -1.79
CA ARG A 11 -7.80 -10.30 -1.94
C ARG A 11 -7.69 -9.87 -3.43
N ARG A 12 -8.35 -8.75 -3.74
CA ARG A 12 -8.37 -8.14 -5.09
C ARG A 12 -8.01 -6.66 -5.05
N SER A 13 -7.59 -6.12 -6.19
CA SER A 13 -7.44 -4.67 -6.40
C SER A 13 -8.82 -4.08 -6.71
N ILE A 14 -9.40 -3.41 -5.73
CA ILE A 14 -10.74 -2.80 -5.79
C ILE A 14 -10.61 -1.33 -6.18
N ARG A 15 -11.38 -0.91 -7.19
CA ARG A 15 -11.36 0.47 -7.75
C ARG A 15 -12.72 1.14 -7.76
N ARG A 16 -13.73 0.51 -7.16
CA ARG A 16 -15.09 1.05 -6.99
C ARG A 16 -15.55 0.73 -5.58
N TYR A 17 -15.96 1.74 -4.86
CA TYR A 17 -16.31 1.66 -3.46
C TYR A 17 -17.76 2.03 -3.23
N GLN A 18 -18.35 1.48 -2.17
CA GLN A 18 -19.64 1.91 -1.64
C GLN A 18 -19.44 3.24 -0.89
N ASP A 19 -20.50 4.06 -0.89
CA ASP A 19 -20.56 5.23 -0.02
C ASP A 19 -20.85 4.78 1.43
N LYS A 20 -19.80 4.25 2.07
CA LYS A 20 -19.88 3.71 3.43
C LYS A 20 -18.56 3.97 4.16
N LEU A 21 -18.66 4.58 5.33
CA LEU A 21 -17.51 4.87 6.17
C LEU A 21 -16.86 3.59 6.71
N ILE A 22 -15.56 3.65 6.92
CA ILE A 22 -14.79 2.60 7.59
C ILE A 22 -14.91 2.85 9.10
N PRO A 23 -15.30 1.84 9.90
CA PRO A 23 -15.23 1.93 11.35
C PRO A 23 -13.80 2.25 11.83
N GLU A 24 -13.67 3.06 12.85
CA GLU A 24 -12.35 3.48 13.34
C GLU A 24 -11.52 2.31 13.87
N ASP A 25 -12.15 1.34 14.50
CA ASP A 25 -11.51 0.11 14.97
C ASP A 25 -10.95 -0.75 13.82
N HIS A 26 -11.62 -0.80 12.66
CA HIS A 26 -11.09 -1.45 11.46
C HIS A 26 -9.85 -0.71 10.94
N LEU A 27 -9.88 0.62 10.92
CA LEU A 27 -8.73 1.41 10.50
C LEU A 27 -7.54 1.19 11.45
N GLN A 28 -7.78 1.15 12.76
CA GLN A 28 -6.75 0.84 13.75
C GLN A 28 -6.13 -0.55 13.57
N GLN A 29 -6.95 -1.57 13.30
CA GLN A 29 -6.44 -2.93 13.01
C GLN A 29 -5.55 -2.95 11.77
N ILE A 30 -5.90 -2.19 10.74
CA ILE A 30 -5.11 -2.08 9.51
C ILE A 30 -3.77 -1.38 9.75
N LEU A 31 -3.76 -0.30 10.53
CA LEU A 31 -2.54 0.40 10.92
C LEU A 31 -1.67 -0.46 11.84
N ASP A 32 -2.29 -1.24 12.71
CA ASP A 32 -1.60 -2.19 13.56
C ASP A 32 -0.92 -3.31 12.75
N ALA A 33 -1.54 -3.79 11.69
CA ALA A 33 -0.93 -4.75 10.77
C ALA A 33 0.33 -4.21 10.07
N ILE A 34 0.38 -2.92 9.77
CA ILE A 34 1.60 -2.25 9.29
C ILE A 34 2.66 -2.30 10.40
N ARG A 35 2.32 -1.91 11.62
CA ARG A 35 3.21 -1.86 12.78
C ARG A 35 3.87 -3.22 13.08
N TRP A 36 3.15 -4.32 12.90
CA TRP A 36 3.65 -5.68 13.12
C TRP A 36 4.40 -6.29 11.94
N SER A 37 4.54 -5.55 10.84
CA SER A 37 5.32 -6.03 9.70
C SER A 37 6.82 -6.06 10.02
N PRO A 38 7.57 -7.05 9.53
CA PRO A 38 9.01 -7.04 9.66
C PRO A 38 9.64 -5.95 8.77
N SER A 39 10.78 -5.44 9.19
CA SER A 39 11.60 -4.51 8.42
C SER A 39 13.08 -4.80 8.62
N TRP A 40 13.93 -4.32 7.73
CA TRP A 40 15.38 -4.41 7.88
C TRP A 40 15.81 -3.97 9.28
N ALA A 41 16.51 -4.87 10.02
CA ALA A 41 16.99 -4.61 11.38
C ALA A 41 15.93 -3.90 12.29
N ASN A 42 14.66 -4.17 12.05
CA ASN A 42 13.52 -3.54 12.76
C ASN A 42 13.53 -2.00 12.72
N THR A 43 13.96 -1.43 11.59
CA THR A 43 14.01 0.03 11.41
C THR A 43 12.65 0.68 11.38
N GLN A 44 11.60 -0.07 11.02
CA GLN A 44 10.22 0.43 10.93
C GLN A 44 10.14 1.74 10.15
N CYS A 45 10.77 1.74 8.96
CA CYS A 45 11.02 2.94 8.15
C CYS A 45 9.78 3.54 7.48
N TRP A 46 8.60 2.97 7.72
CA TRP A 46 7.33 3.46 7.18
C TRP A 46 6.79 4.66 7.94
N GLU A 47 6.22 5.59 7.19
CA GLU A 47 5.35 6.66 7.66
C GLU A 47 4.03 6.58 6.90
N VAL A 48 2.93 6.84 7.57
CA VAL A 48 1.60 6.66 7.00
C VAL A 48 0.77 7.91 7.17
N VAL A 49 0.18 8.39 6.07
CA VAL A 49 -0.82 9.47 6.13
C VAL A 49 -2.19 8.90 5.77
N VAL A 50 -3.15 9.04 6.68
CA VAL A 50 -4.55 8.66 6.44
C VAL A 50 -5.33 9.88 5.99
N VAL A 51 -5.79 9.87 4.75
CA VAL A 51 -6.52 10.97 4.13
C VAL A 51 -8.00 10.62 4.04
N LYS A 52 -8.83 11.32 4.82
CA LYS A 52 -10.31 11.21 4.78
C LYS A 52 -10.95 12.45 4.16
N ASP A 53 -10.28 13.59 4.20
CA ASP A 53 -10.78 14.87 3.69
C ASP A 53 -11.03 14.83 2.17
N PRO A 54 -12.23 15.20 1.69
CA PRO A 54 -12.59 15.13 0.27
C PRO A 54 -11.73 16.03 -0.62
N VAL A 55 -11.33 17.21 -0.12
CA VAL A 55 -10.51 18.18 -0.88
C VAL A 55 -9.10 17.63 -1.06
N MET A 56 -8.53 17.07 0.00
CA MET A 56 -7.23 16.41 -0.06
C MET A 56 -7.24 15.21 -1.02
N LYS A 57 -8.30 14.38 -1.01
CA LYS A 57 -8.46 13.25 -1.93
C LYS A 57 -8.54 13.72 -3.39
N GLU A 58 -9.27 14.81 -3.68
CA GLU A 58 -9.34 15.37 -5.04
C GLU A 58 -7.97 15.92 -5.47
N ASN A 59 -7.24 16.59 -4.58
CA ASN A 59 -5.88 17.06 -4.86
C ASN A 59 -4.91 15.89 -5.15
N LEU A 60 -4.99 14.81 -4.40
CA LEU A 60 -4.21 13.59 -4.65
C LEU A 60 -4.59 12.93 -5.97
N LYS A 61 -5.87 12.89 -6.32
CA LYS A 61 -6.32 12.42 -7.64
C LYS A 61 -5.65 13.20 -8.77
N GLY A 62 -5.41 14.50 -8.58
CA GLY A 62 -4.68 15.34 -9.53
C GLY A 62 -3.22 14.90 -9.77
N ALA A 63 -2.63 14.04 -8.93
CA ALA A 63 -1.32 13.45 -9.16
C ALA A 63 -1.37 12.18 -10.03
N LEU A 64 -2.57 11.67 -10.38
CA LEU A 64 -2.74 10.56 -11.30
C LEU A 64 -2.96 11.07 -12.72
N SER A 65 -2.47 10.33 -13.73
CA SER A 65 -2.85 10.63 -15.11
C SER A 65 -4.35 10.45 -15.32
N SER A 66 -4.94 11.19 -16.25
CA SER A 66 -6.39 11.10 -16.56
C SER A 66 -6.83 9.72 -17.02
N THR A 67 -5.93 8.92 -17.55
CA THR A 67 -6.17 7.54 -18.02
C THR A 67 -5.96 6.48 -16.94
N ASN A 68 -5.51 6.86 -15.73
CA ASN A 68 -5.28 5.91 -14.65
C ASN A 68 -6.61 5.28 -14.20
N PRO A 69 -6.76 3.94 -14.21
CA PRO A 69 -8.01 3.28 -13.83
C PRO A 69 -8.41 3.48 -12.35
N ALA A 70 -7.49 3.97 -11.52
CA ALA A 70 -7.73 4.28 -10.12
C ALA A 70 -8.19 5.73 -9.86
N GLN A 71 -8.37 6.56 -10.90
CA GLN A 71 -8.82 7.95 -10.76
C GLN A 71 -10.05 8.10 -9.85
N LYS A 72 -11.11 7.33 -10.15
CA LYS A 72 -12.32 7.34 -9.31
C LYS A 72 -12.10 6.76 -7.91
N ALA A 73 -11.22 5.80 -7.77
CA ALA A 73 -10.93 5.19 -6.48
C ALA A 73 -10.42 6.21 -5.46
N MET A 74 -9.66 7.22 -5.91
CA MET A 74 -9.10 8.26 -5.04
C MET A 74 -10.18 9.08 -4.33
N THR A 75 -11.31 9.35 -5.00
CA THR A 75 -12.40 10.17 -4.47
C THR A 75 -13.54 9.36 -3.88
N ASP A 76 -13.87 8.21 -4.51
CA ASP A 76 -14.99 7.35 -4.08
C ASP A 76 -14.65 6.57 -2.78
N ALA A 77 -13.39 6.26 -2.54
CA ALA A 77 -13.00 5.59 -1.30
C ALA A 77 -13.21 6.49 -0.08
N PRO A 78 -13.75 5.97 1.04
CA PRO A 78 -13.91 6.75 2.28
C PRO A 78 -12.57 7.22 2.86
N ALA A 79 -11.49 6.50 2.59
CA ALA A 79 -10.14 6.92 2.96
C ALA A 79 -9.10 6.54 1.89
N VAL A 80 -8.00 7.27 1.87
CA VAL A 80 -6.78 6.93 1.13
C VAL A 80 -5.63 6.85 2.13
N ILE A 81 -4.91 5.74 2.12
CA ILE A 81 -3.69 5.58 2.92
C ILE A 81 -2.50 5.87 2.00
N ALA A 82 -1.71 6.90 2.32
CA ALA A 82 -0.45 7.17 1.67
C ALA A 82 0.67 6.51 2.48
N ILE A 83 1.50 5.71 1.82
CA ILE A 83 2.63 5.04 2.48
C ILE A 83 3.93 5.65 2.00
N CYS A 84 4.72 6.14 2.97
CA CYS A 84 6.00 6.80 2.76
C CYS A 84 7.11 6.01 3.46
N GLY A 85 8.32 6.07 2.92
CA GLY A 85 9.52 5.48 3.50
C GLY A 85 10.53 6.52 3.91
N LYS A 86 11.11 6.35 5.10
CA LYS A 86 12.27 7.10 5.55
C LYS A 86 13.49 6.65 4.77
N LEU A 87 14.12 7.59 4.07
CA LEU A 87 15.32 7.33 3.26
C LEU A 87 16.53 7.10 4.15
N LYS A 88 17.48 6.31 3.65
CA LYS A 88 18.77 6.02 4.33
C LYS A 88 18.62 5.48 5.75
N SER A 89 17.51 4.76 6.00
CA SER A 89 17.23 4.09 7.28
C SER A 89 17.33 2.57 7.11
N SER A 90 16.47 2.00 6.28
CA SER A 90 16.46 0.57 5.97
C SER A 90 17.59 0.22 5.00
N GLY A 91 18.38 -0.81 5.31
CA GLY A 91 19.55 -1.22 4.51
C GLY A 91 20.79 -0.39 4.75
N TYR A 92 20.79 0.49 5.77
CA TYR A 92 21.92 1.32 6.14
C TYR A 92 22.48 0.93 7.51
N TYR A 93 23.81 1.05 7.64
CA TYR A 93 24.52 0.91 8.91
C TYR A 93 25.56 2.02 9.02
N LYS A 94 25.53 2.79 10.12
CA LYS A 94 26.41 3.96 10.35
C LYS A 94 26.42 4.97 9.20
N GLY A 95 25.28 5.14 8.53
CA GLY A 95 25.12 6.12 7.45
C GLY A 95 25.51 5.61 6.07
N GLU A 96 26.01 4.39 5.95
CA GLU A 96 26.41 3.78 4.67
C GLU A 96 25.49 2.62 4.28
N ALA A 97 25.29 2.43 2.97
CA ALA A 97 24.50 1.32 2.47
C ALA A 97 25.19 -0.01 2.80
N ALA A 98 24.49 -0.90 3.51
CA ALA A 98 25.00 -2.19 3.93
C ALA A 98 25.05 -3.23 2.80
N THR A 99 24.37 -2.98 1.67
CA THR A 99 24.33 -3.87 0.52
C THR A 99 24.42 -3.09 -0.78
N LYS A 100 24.77 -3.77 -1.87
CA LYS A 100 24.80 -3.20 -3.23
C LYS A 100 23.44 -2.67 -3.72
N LEU A 101 22.34 -3.07 -3.07
CA LEU A 101 20.99 -2.62 -3.44
C LEU A 101 20.63 -1.24 -2.85
N GLY A 102 21.51 -0.70 -1.98
CA GLY A 102 21.28 0.61 -1.36
C GLY A 102 20.14 0.60 -0.36
N ASP A 103 19.17 1.46 -0.55
CA ASP A 103 18.04 1.64 0.37
C ASP A 103 17.01 0.51 0.22
N TRP A 104 16.60 -0.07 1.34
CA TRP A 104 15.67 -1.19 1.40
C TRP A 104 14.24 -0.77 1.79
N PHE A 105 13.98 0.52 1.97
CA PHE A 105 12.64 0.98 2.36
C PHE A 105 11.55 0.47 1.39
N MET A 106 11.82 0.36 0.10
CA MET A 106 10.85 -0.16 -0.87
C MET A 106 10.44 -1.60 -0.57
N PHE A 107 11.39 -2.43 -0.12
CA PHE A 107 11.12 -3.82 0.26
C PHE A 107 10.27 -3.88 1.53
N ASP A 108 10.66 -3.12 2.57
CA ASP A 108 9.95 -3.07 3.85
C ASP A 108 8.52 -2.53 3.67
N LEU A 109 8.35 -1.47 2.87
CA LEU A 109 7.03 -0.92 2.57
C LEU A 109 6.17 -1.89 1.75
N GLY A 110 6.77 -2.71 0.87
CA GLY A 110 6.05 -3.77 0.15
C GLY A 110 5.46 -4.81 1.11
N ILE A 111 6.22 -5.22 2.13
CA ILE A 111 5.77 -6.12 3.19
C ILE A 111 4.65 -5.49 4.01
N ALA A 112 4.85 -4.26 4.48
CA ALA A 112 3.86 -3.51 5.27
C ALA A 112 2.56 -3.26 4.49
N THR A 113 2.67 -2.92 3.20
CA THR A 113 1.52 -2.76 2.29
C THR A 113 0.74 -4.06 2.12
N GLN A 114 1.43 -5.20 2.01
CA GLN A 114 0.75 -6.49 1.92
C GLN A 114 0.00 -6.82 3.22
N SER A 115 0.60 -6.58 4.39
CA SER A 115 -0.07 -6.75 5.68
C SER A 115 -1.33 -5.90 5.78
N LEU A 116 -1.26 -4.62 5.41
CA LEU A 116 -2.40 -3.71 5.28
C LEU A 116 -3.50 -4.30 4.38
N CYS A 117 -3.14 -4.73 3.16
CA CYS A 117 -4.09 -5.21 2.17
C CYS A 117 -4.79 -6.51 2.60
N LEU A 118 -4.09 -7.42 3.27
CA LEU A 118 -4.67 -8.68 3.77
C LEU A 118 -5.60 -8.42 4.95
N THR A 119 -5.21 -7.56 5.88
CA THR A 119 -6.04 -7.16 7.02
C THR A 119 -7.30 -6.43 6.56
N ALA A 120 -7.17 -5.49 5.62
CA ALA A 120 -8.33 -4.83 5.03
C ALA A 120 -9.30 -5.85 4.42
N HIS A 121 -8.77 -6.82 3.65
CA HIS A 121 -9.59 -7.86 3.04
C HIS A 121 -10.29 -8.77 4.06
N SER A 122 -9.61 -9.17 5.13
CA SER A 122 -10.22 -9.98 6.20
C SER A 122 -11.36 -9.25 6.93
N LEU A 123 -11.35 -7.91 6.93
CA LEU A 123 -12.40 -7.04 7.46
C LEU A 123 -13.50 -6.71 6.44
N GLY A 124 -13.51 -7.37 5.26
CA GLY A 124 -14.48 -7.11 4.18
C GLY A 124 -14.22 -5.82 3.39
N LEU A 125 -13.05 -5.18 3.58
CA LEU A 125 -12.65 -3.99 2.85
C LEU A 125 -11.85 -4.37 1.60
N GLY A 126 -11.86 -3.49 0.61
CA GLY A 126 -11.05 -3.59 -0.59
C GLY A 126 -10.01 -2.48 -0.66
N THR A 127 -8.89 -2.77 -1.28
CA THR A 127 -7.78 -1.85 -1.51
C THR A 127 -7.29 -1.91 -2.94
N VAL A 128 -6.64 -0.85 -3.41
CA VAL A 128 -5.78 -0.90 -4.61
C VAL A 128 -4.51 -0.12 -4.34
N VAL A 129 -3.36 -0.72 -4.65
CA VAL A 129 -2.07 -0.03 -4.54
C VAL A 129 -1.83 0.76 -5.82
N VAL A 130 -1.70 2.08 -5.71
CA VAL A 130 -1.53 3.03 -6.81
C VAL A 130 -0.14 3.65 -6.70
N GLY A 131 0.81 3.11 -7.50
CA GLY A 131 2.20 3.61 -7.56
C GLY A 131 2.49 4.42 -8.83
N MET A 132 1.62 4.36 -9.86
CA MET A 132 1.79 5.18 -11.07
C MET A 132 1.15 6.56 -10.86
N ILE A 133 1.90 7.43 -10.17
CA ILE A 133 1.50 8.78 -9.78
C ILE A 133 2.67 9.75 -10.03
N ASP A 134 2.37 11.03 -10.08
CA ASP A 134 3.34 12.10 -9.91
C ASP A 134 3.69 12.21 -8.42
N HIS A 135 4.81 11.59 -8.03
CA HIS A 135 5.25 11.48 -6.64
C HIS A 135 5.52 12.87 -6.04
N ASP A 136 6.19 13.76 -6.76
CA ASP A 136 6.53 15.09 -6.26
C ASP A 136 5.28 15.94 -6.00
N LYS A 137 4.29 15.86 -6.90
CA LYS A 137 3.01 16.52 -6.73
C LYS A 137 2.25 15.97 -5.52
N ALA A 138 2.19 14.66 -5.38
CA ALA A 138 1.50 14.02 -4.26
C ALA A 138 2.21 14.31 -2.92
N LYS A 139 3.55 14.32 -2.88
CA LYS A 139 4.34 14.71 -1.70
C LYS A 139 4.01 16.14 -1.27
N LYS A 140 3.92 17.08 -2.22
CA LYS A 140 3.54 18.49 -1.93
C LYS A 140 2.13 18.56 -1.32
N VAL A 141 1.16 17.83 -1.89
CA VAL A 141 -0.21 17.80 -1.35
C VAL A 141 -0.25 17.29 0.07
N LEU A 142 0.56 16.28 0.40
CA LEU A 142 0.59 15.64 1.72
C LEU A 142 1.54 16.33 2.72
N GLY A 143 2.35 17.29 2.28
CA GLY A 143 3.37 17.91 3.13
C GLY A 143 4.50 16.95 3.52
N VAL A 144 4.80 15.94 2.69
CA VAL A 144 5.90 15.00 2.96
C VAL A 144 7.23 15.72 2.81
N GLY A 145 7.97 15.82 3.92
CA GLY A 145 9.23 16.54 4.00
C GLY A 145 10.42 15.84 3.35
N GLU A 146 11.56 16.52 3.37
CA GLU A 146 12.85 15.94 2.96
C GLU A 146 13.20 14.72 3.82
N GLY A 147 13.94 13.77 3.25
CA GLY A 147 14.32 12.52 3.92
C GLY A 147 13.23 11.44 3.90
N TYR A 148 12.09 11.72 3.28
CA TYR A 148 11.01 10.74 3.07
C TYR A 148 10.60 10.64 1.61
N GLU A 149 10.21 9.45 1.17
CA GLU A 149 9.69 9.20 -0.16
C GLU A 149 8.28 8.61 -0.10
N LEU A 150 7.35 9.21 -0.83
CA LEU A 150 6.02 8.65 -1.02
C LEU A 150 6.08 7.52 -2.04
N VAL A 151 5.67 6.32 -1.67
CA VAL A 151 5.74 5.14 -2.55
C VAL A 151 4.42 4.86 -3.25
N ALA A 152 3.33 4.91 -2.51
CA ALA A 152 2.02 4.58 -3.07
C ALA A 152 0.89 5.27 -2.33
N LEU A 153 -0.23 5.45 -3.06
CA LEU A 153 -1.53 5.81 -2.52
C LEU A 153 -2.43 4.57 -2.54
N ILE A 154 -3.12 4.31 -1.44
CA ILE A 154 -3.92 3.10 -1.27
C ILE A 154 -5.35 3.50 -0.88
N PRO A 155 -6.24 3.75 -1.88
CA PRO A 155 -7.67 3.87 -1.62
C PRO A 155 -8.19 2.62 -0.94
N ILE A 156 -9.03 2.82 0.09
CA ILE A 156 -9.58 1.74 0.92
C ILE A 156 -11.05 2.02 1.26
N GLY A 157 -11.88 0.97 1.20
CA GLY A 157 -13.32 1.05 1.50
C GLY A 157 -14.03 -0.25 1.18
N TYR A 158 -15.34 -0.30 1.40
CA TYR A 158 -16.15 -1.47 1.04
C TYR A 158 -16.28 -1.59 -0.47
N PRO A 159 -16.01 -2.78 -1.06
CA PRO A 159 -16.16 -2.99 -2.50
C PRO A 159 -17.60 -2.74 -2.97
N ALA A 160 -17.78 -1.95 -4.05
CA ALA A 160 -19.09 -1.78 -4.67
C ALA A 160 -19.46 -2.94 -5.62
N LYS A 161 -18.47 -3.71 -6.05
CA LYS A 161 -18.63 -4.90 -6.88
C LYS A 161 -17.42 -5.83 -6.75
N ASP A 162 -17.66 -7.09 -7.04
CA ASP A 162 -16.61 -8.09 -7.11
C ASP A 162 -15.63 -7.84 -8.25
N SER A 163 -14.40 -8.30 -8.06
CA SER A 163 -13.35 -8.25 -9.07
C SER A 163 -12.83 -9.67 -9.31
N PRO A 164 -12.84 -10.17 -10.55
CA PRO A 164 -12.37 -11.52 -10.84
C PRO A 164 -10.88 -11.67 -10.55
N ALA A 165 -10.49 -12.90 -10.21
CA ALA A 165 -9.07 -13.22 -10.02
C ALA A 165 -8.36 -13.24 -11.38
N PRO A 166 -7.29 -12.47 -11.59
CA PRO A 166 -6.46 -12.62 -12.77
C PRO A 166 -5.69 -13.94 -12.72
N LYS A 167 -5.36 -14.50 -13.90
CA LYS A 167 -4.54 -15.70 -14.00
C LYS A 167 -3.20 -15.49 -13.26
N ARG A 168 -2.72 -16.54 -12.62
CA ARG A 168 -1.39 -16.60 -12.01
C ARG A 168 -0.50 -17.55 -12.77
N ARG A 169 0.79 -17.32 -12.71
CA ARG A 169 1.79 -18.28 -13.17
C ARG A 169 1.71 -19.54 -12.32
N GLU A 170 2.02 -20.68 -12.93
CA GLU A 170 2.21 -21.92 -12.20
C GLU A 170 3.48 -21.84 -11.33
N ILE A 171 3.48 -22.51 -10.18
CA ILE A 171 4.62 -22.47 -9.23
C ILE A 171 5.93 -22.83 -9.95
N LYS A 172 5.90 -23.87 -10.79
CA LYS A 172 7.06 -24.33 -11.58
C LYS A 172 7.66 -23.30 -12.54
N GLU A 173 6.90 -22.25 -12.92
CA GLU A 173 7.35 -21.20 -13.83
C GLU A 173 8.22 -20.13 -13.16
N PHE A 174 8.34 -20.15 -11.85
CA PHE A 174 9.14 -19.16 -11.07
C PHE A 174 9.93 -19.79 -9.93
N THR A 175 9.91 -21.14 -9.81
CA THR A 175 10.64 -21.86 -8.77
C THR A 175 11.77 -22.67 -9.42
N HIS A 176 12.98 -22.48 -8.93
CA HIS A 176 14.17 -23.21 -9.34
C HIS A 176 14.73 -23.92 -8.10
N LEU A 177 15.14 -25.18 -8.27
CA LEU A 177 15.80 -25.94 -7.21
C LEU A 177 17.31 -25.73 -7.31
N GLU A 178 17.93 -25.32 -6.20
CA GLU A 178 19.38 -25.09 -6.02
C GLU A 178 19.93 -23.92 -6.85
N LYS A 179 19.62 -23.86 -8.16
CA LYS A 179 20.17 -22.85 -9.09
C LYS A 179 19.07 -22.25 -9.95
N PHE A 180 19.31 -21.02 -10.39
CA PHE A 180 18.50 -20.34 -11.39
C PHE A 180 18.73 -20.97 -12.77
#